data_cf9078ec33563ccb8543eb5cd990963d
#
_entry.id   cf9078ec33563ccb8543eb5cd990963d
#
_cell.length_a   1.000
_cell.length_b   1.000
_cell.length_c   1.000
_cell.angle_alpha   90.00
_cell.angle_beta   90.00
_cell.angle_gamma   90.00
#
_symmetry.space_group_name_H-M   'P 1'
#
loop_
_entity.id
_entity.type
_entity.pdbx_description
1 polymer ?
#
loop_
_entity_poly.entity_id
_entity_poly.type
_entity_poly.pdbx_seq_one_letter_code
_entity_poly.pdbx_strand_id
1 'polypeptide(L)'
;QFAYDINMPIGTNIVAMRSGIVGKVIESFEDLEPGTVGLADEANYITVKHDDGTEAQYAHLTLNGALKNEGDSVIQGEIIALSGNTGYTTGPHLHFQVMQALTECEDTDDRPNYTWTVCNSIPITFKNTSEHCFGLLDSKLMPNGYTAEPY
;
A
#
# COMPACT_ATOMS: atom_id res chain seq x y z
N GLN A 1 8.90 -1.41 11.81
CA GLN A 1 7.91 -1.24 10.75
C GLN A 1 7.67 -2.60 10.11
N PHE A 2 6.39 -2.99 9.97
CA PHE A 2 5.97 -4.21 9.29
C PHE A 2 5.39 -3.81 7.94
N ALA A 3 6.09 -4.14 6.85
CA ALA A 3 5.66 -3.86 5.49
C ALA A 3 6.04 -5.03 4.60
N TYR A 4 5.35 -5.15 3.47
CA TYR A 4 5.53 -6.22 2.49
C TYR A 4 5.73 -5.59 1.11
N ASP A 5 6.85 -5.93 0.47
CA ASP A 5 7.14 -5.52 -0.90
C ASP A 5 6.85 -6.68 -1.83
N ILE A 6 5.89 -6.50 -2.73
CA ILE A 6 5.42 -7.52 -3.66
C ILE A 6 5.81 -7.11 -5.07
N ASN A 7 6.84 -7.76 -5.63
CA ASN A 7 7.30 -7.47 -6.98
C ASN A 7 6.23 -7.74 -8.02
N MET A 8 5.95 -6.73 -8.85
CA MET A 8 4.97 -6.84 -9.93
C MET A 8 5.24 -5.80 -11.02
N PRO A 9 4.88 -6.07 -12.29
CA PRO A 9 5.00 -5.09 -13.37
C PRO A 9 4.13 -3.85 -13.12
N ILE A 10 4.56 -2.68 -13.64
CA ILE A 10 3.75 -1.46 -13.67
C ILE A 10 2.41 -1.77 -14.37
N GLY A 11 1.31 -1.22 -13.86
CA GLY A 11 -0.04 -1.42 -14.39
C GLY A 11 -0.71 -2.72 -13.95
N THR A 12 -0.13 -3.49 -13.02
CA THR A 12 -0.78 -4.66 -12.44
C THR A 12 -1.94 -4.22 -11.55
N ASN A 13 -3.09 -4.90 -11.66
CA ASN A 13 -4.25 -4.63 -10.82
C ASN A 13 -3.94 -4.91 -9.35
N ILE A 14 -4.18 -3.91 -8.50
CA ILE A 14 -4.12 -4.02 -7.05
C ILE A 14 -5.55 -4.13 -6.53
N VAL A 15 -5.78 -5.11 -5.67
CA VAL A 15 -7.09 -5.35 -5.06
C VAL A 15 -7.08 -4.96 -3.59
N ALA A 16 -8.23 -4.52 -3.07
CA ALA A 16 -8.42 -4.29 -1.66
C ALA A 16 -8.25 -5.62 -0.89
N MET A 17 -7.29 -5.68 0.01
CA MET A 17 -7.03 -6.89 0.80
C MET A 17 -8.11 -7.14 1.86
N ARG A 18 -8.84 -6.08 2.23
CA ARG A 18 -10.00 -6.12 3.12
C ARG A 18 -10.98 -5.02 2.74
N SER A 19 -12.27 -5.24 3.02
CA SER A 19 -13.32 -4.23 2.81
C SER A 19 -13.14 -3.01 3.71
N GLY A 20 -13.55 -1.84 3.24
CA GLY A 20 -13.45 -0.60 4.00
C GLY A 20 -13.88 0.63 3.20
N ILE A 21 -13.39 1.79 3.64
CA ILE A 21 -13.60 3.09 3.01
C ILE A 21 -12.25 3.64 2.58
N VAL A 22 -12.14 4.11 1.36
CA VAL A 22 -10.93 4.78 0.86
C VAL A 22 -10.67 6.03 1.71
N GLY A 23 -9.49 6.08 2.31
CA GLY A 23 -9.09 7.17 3.22
C GLY A 23 -8.39 8.30 2.48
N LYS A 24 -7.22 8.03 1.92
CA LYS A 24 -6.36 8.99 1.23
C LYS A 24 -5.96 8.48 -0.14
N VAL A 25 -5.88 9.40 -1.12
CA VAL A 25 -5.38 9.12 -2.48
C VAL A 25 -4.33 10.16 -2.85
N ILE A 26 -3.14 9.71 -3.25
CA ILE A 26 -2.09 10.49 -3.89
C ILE A 26 -1.74 9.77 -5.19
N GLU A 27 -1.78 10.46 -6.34
CA GLU A 27 -1.58 9.83 -7.65
C GLU A 27 -0.95 10.74 -8.70
N SER A 28 -0.28 11.82 -8.27
CA SER A 28 0.21 12.89 -9.14
C SER A 28 1.66 12.73 -9.62
N PHE A 29 2.39 11.76 -9.12
CA PHE A 29 3.80 11.56 -9.45
C PHE A 29 3.96 10.57 -10.61
N GLU A 30 4.94 10.83 -11.49
CA GLU A 30 5.26 9.96 -12.62
C GLU A 30 6.09 8.76 -12.18
N ASP A 31 5.95 7.65 -12.91
CA ASP A 31 6.78 6.47 -12.71
C ASP A 31 8.24 6.78 -13.05
N LEU A 32 9.14 6.25 -12.24
CA LEU A 32 10.59 6.42 -12.44
C LEU A 32 11.10 5.49 -13.52
N GLU A 33 12.09 5.98 -14.28
CA GLU A 33 12.84 5.15 -15.20
C GLU A 33 13.62 4.03 -14.43
N PRO A 34 13.77 2.84 -15.02
CA PRO A 34 14.52 1.75 -14.40
C PRO A 34 15.92 2.17 -13.95
N GLY A 35 16.26 1.88 -12.70
CA GLY A 35 17.55 2.23 -12.09
C GLY A 35 17.61 3.63 -11.49
N THR A 36 16.52 4.39 -11.54
CA THR A 36 16.37 5.67 -10.83
C THR A 36 15.78 5.42 -9.45
N VAL A 37 16.17 6.22 -8.47
CA VAL A 37 15.58 6.21 -7.12
C VAL A 37 14.98 7.58 -6.86
N GLY A 38 13.69 7.64 -6.60
CA GLY A 38 12.96 8.88 -6.30
C GLY A 38 13.00 9.26 -4.82
N LEU A 39 12.27 10.32 -4.50
CA LEU A 39 12.13 10.78 -3.13
C LEU A 39 10.95 10.06 -2.45
N ALA A 40 11.05 9.83 -1.15
CA ALA A 40 10.03 9.10 -0.41
C ALA A 40 8.66 9.81 -0.40
N ASP A 41 8.65 11.13 -0.45
CA ASP A 41 7.46 11.99 -0.51
C ASP A 41 6.84 12.10 -1.91
N GLU A 42 7.44 11.49 -2.92
CA GLU A 42 6.93 11.41 -4.30
C GLU A 42 6.27 10.05 -4.62
N ALA A 43 5.89 9.28 -3.61
CA ALA A 43 5.19 8.03 -3.82
C ALA A 43 3.67 8.24 -3.98
N ASN A 44 3.10 7.68 -5.03
CA ASN A 44 1.65 7.55 -5.17
C ASN A 44 1.14 6.42 -4.28
N TYR A 45 -0.01 6.65 -3.64
CA TYR A 45 -0.62 5.62 -2.79
C TYR A 45 -2.13 5.81 -2.63
N ILE A 46 -2.80 4.74 -2.24
CA ILE A 46 -4.18 4.73 -1.77
C ILE A 46 -4.24 4.06 -0.40
N THR A 47 -5.09 4.56 0.49
CA THR A 47 -5.35 3.91 1.77
C THR A 47 -6.79 3.42 1.88
N VAL A 48 -7.01 2.36 2.65
CA VAL A 48 -8.35 1.81 2.95
C VAL A 48 -8.49 1.69 4.47
N LYS A 49 -9.45 2.42 5.04
CA LYS A 49 -9.81 2.36 6.46
C LYS A 49 -10.80 1.23 6.70
N HIS A 50 -10.50 0.39 7.68
CA HIS A 50 -11.33 -0.75 8.04
C HIS A 50 -12.20 -0.46 9.27
N ASP A 51 -13.24 -1.28 9.47
CA ASP A 51 -14.21 -1.16 10.55
C ASP A 51 -13.63 -1.43 11.95
N ASP A 52 -12.48 -2.12 12.02
CA ASP A 52 -11.76 -2.39 13.28
C ASP A 52 -10.78 -1.27 13.69
N GLY A 53 -10.75 -0.16 12.95
CA GLY A 53 -9.85 0.96 13.17
C GLY A 53 -8.45 0.77 12.61
N THR A 54 -8.19 -0.27 11.81
CA THR A 54 -6.94 -0.39 11.05
C THR A 54 -7.04 0.33 9.71
N GLU A 55 -5.89 0.70 9.13
CA GLU A 55 -5.80 1.32 7.81
C GLU A 55 -4.72 0.62 6.98
N ALA A 56 -5.11 0.11 5.82
CA ALA A 56 -4.18 -0.48 4.86
C ALA A 56 -3.68 0.58 3.88
N GLN A 57 -2.38 0.59 3.60
CA GLN A 57 -1.75 1.45 2.61
C GLN A 57 -1.18 0.60 1.46
N TYR A 58 -1.45 1.04 0.24
CA TYR A 58 -0.97 0.47 -1.02
C TYR A 58 -0.17 1.55 -1.74
N ALA A 59 1.16 1.45 -1.76
CA ALA A 59 2.04 2.48 -2.28
C ALA A 59 2.84 2.06 -3.51
N HIS A 60 3.56 3.04 -4.08
CA HIS A 60 4.26 2.98 -5.36
C HIS A 60 3.33 2.73 -6.55
N LEU A 61 2.12 3.33 -6.51
CA LEU A 61 1.16 3.28 -7.63
C LEU A 61 1.69 4.06 -8.84
N THR A 62 1.22 3.73 -10.03
CA THR A 62 1.51 4.50 -11.25
C THR A 62 0.83 5.87 -11.23
N LEU A 63 1.25 6.78 -12.10
CA LEU A 63 0.58 8.08 -12.30
C LEU A 63 -0.91 7.87 -12.64
N ASN A 64 -1.81 8.59 -11.95
CA ASN A 64 -3.26 8.43 -12.07
C ASN A 64 -3.72 6.97 -11.91
N GLY A 65 -3.01 6.20 -11.06
CA GLY A 65 -3.24 4.78 -10.89
C GLY A 65 -4.31 4.42 -9.86
N ALA A 66 -4.87 5.37 -9.14
CA ALA A 66 -6.01 5.11 -8.25
C ALA A 66 -7.29 4.96 -9.07
N LEU A 67 -8.04 3.89 -8.82
CA LEU A 67 -9.31 3.59 -9.51
C LEU A 67 -10.52 3.87 -8.59
N LYS A 68 -10.27 4.46 -7.43
CA LYS A 68 -11.25 4.85 -6.42
C LYS A 68 -10.91 6.22 -5.87
N ASN A 69 -11.93 6.95 -5.43
CA ASN A 69 -11.79 8.26 -4.81
C ASN A 69 -11.85 8.17 -3.29
N GLU A 70 -11.31 9.18 -2.62
CA GLU A 70 -11.46 9.33 -1.16
C GLU A 70 -12.95 9.30 -0.77
N GLY A 71 -13.31 8.49 0.21
CA GLY A 71 -14.68 8.25 0.67
C GLY A 71 -15.44 7.12 -0.04
N ASP A 72 -14.91 6.53 -1.11
CA ASP A 72 -15.54 5.38 -1.77
C ASP A 72 -15.51 4.14 -0.86
N SER A 73 -16.60 3.39 -0.84
CA SER A 73 -16.65 2.08 -0.22
C SER A 73 -16.05 1.03 -1.15
N VAL A 74 -15.22 0.14 -0.60
CA VAL A 74 -14.63 -0.98 -1.34
C VAL A 74 -14.87 -2.30 -0.62
N ILE A 75 -15.04 -3.37 -1.39
CA ILE A 75 -15.13 -4.72 -0.86
C ILE A 75 -13.81 -5.47 -1.06
N GLN A 76 -13.55 -6.47 -0.20
CA GLN A 76 -12.38 -7.33 -0.35
C GLN A 76 -12.33 -7.97 -1.74
N GLY A 77 -11.16 -7.91 -2.40
CA GLY A 77 -10.94 -8.42 -3.76
C GLY A 77 -11.33 -7.45 -4.88
N GLU A 78 -11.93 -6.30 -4.57
CA GLU A 78 -12.23 -5.27 -5.56
C GLU A 78 -10.97 -4.57 -6.05
N ILE A 79 -10.85 -4.34 -7.37
CA ILE A 79 -9.71 -3.62 -7.94
C ILE A 79 -9.81 -2.15 -7.52
N ILE A 80 -8.76 -1.64 -6.87
CA ILE A 80 -8.72 -0.29 -6.31
C ILE A 80 -7.64 0.60 -6.93
N ALA A 81 -6.60 0.00 -7.51
CA ALA A 81 -5.48 0.75 -8.08
C ALA A 81 -4.69 -0.06 -9.09
N LEU A 82 -3.70 0.59 -9.71
CA LEU A 82 -2.68 0.01 -10.58
C LEU A 82 -1.29 0.22 -9.97
N SER A 83 -0.48 -0.83 -9.93
CA SER A 83 0.90 -0.76 -9.47
C SER A 83 1.77 0.14 -10.35
N GLY A 84 2.83 0.68 -9.79
CA GLY A 84 3.76 1.57 -10.48
C GLY A 84 5.19 1.44 -9.96
N ASN A 85 5.93 2.55 -10.12
CA ASN A 85 7.33 2.69 -9.71
C ASN A 85 7.62 4.13 -9.25
N THR A 86 6.75 4.70 -8.41
CA THR A 86 6.85 6.09 -7.94
C THR A 86 7.49 6.19 -6.57
N GLY A 87 8.17 7.30 -6.27
CA GLY A 87 8.79 7.56 -4.96
C GLY A 87 10.10 6.80 -4.72
N TYR A 88 10.43 6.55 -3.45
CA TYR A 88 11.65 5.83 -3.08
C TYR A 88 11.48 4.33 -3.34
N THR A 89 11.92 3.90 -4.51
CA THR A 89 11.83 2.51 -4.98
C THR A 89 13.08 2.12 -5.76
N THR A 90 13.42 0.85 -5.77
CA THR A 90 14.52 0.29 -6.58
C THR A 90 14.01 -0.43 -7.83
N GLY A 91 12.70 -0.52 -8.01
CA GLY A 91 12.03 -1.17 -9.14
C GLY A 91 10.56 -1.39 -8.87
N PRO A 92 9.76 -1.73 -9.91
CA PRO A 92 8.31 -1.85 -9.80
C PRO A 92 7.87 -2.90 -8.77
N HIS A 93 7.11 -2.48 -7.78
CA HIS A 93 6.53 -3.34 -6.74
C HIS A 93 5.35 -2.65 -6.07
N LEU A 94 4.52 -3.41 -5.38
CA LEU A 94 3.57 -2.88 -4.41
C LEU A 94 4.22 -2.89 -3.03
N HIS A 95 4.35 -1.72 -2.40
CA HIS A 95 4.60 -1.62 -0.97
C HIS A 95 3.26 -1.65 -0.24
N PHE A 96 3.07 -2.65 0.60
CA PHE A 96 1.85 -2.86 1.38
C PHE A 96 2.12 -2.90 2.87
N GLN A 97 1.36 -2.13 3.63
CA GLN A 97 1.39 -2.18 5.10
C GLN A 97 0.00 -1.94 5.68
N VAL A 98 -0.22 -2.44 6.89
CA VAL A 98 -1.41 -2.15 7.69
C VAL A 98 -0.97 -1.40 8.93
N MET A 99 -1.66 -0.31 9.22
CA MET A 99 -1.39 0.56 10.35
C MET A 99 -2.57 0.50 11.32
N GLN A 100 -2.31 0.62 12.61
CA GLN A 100 -3.36 0.91 13.55
C GLN A 100 -3.70 2.39 13.42
N ALA A 101 -4.96 2.73 13.16
CA ALA A 101 -5.41 4.11 13.16
C ALA A 101 -5.36 4.62 14.63
N LEU A 102 -4.21 5.14 15.00
CA LEU A 102 -4.08 5.90 16.24
C LEU A 102 -4.75 7.24 15.99
N THR A 103 -5.52 7.70 16.95
CA THR A 103 -6.19 9.02 16.92
C THR A 103 -5.20 10.18 16.84
N GLU A 104 -3.92 9.91 17.05
CA GLU A 104 -2.82 10.86 16.95
C GLU A 104 -1.58 10.10 16.48
N CYS A 105 -1.38 10.04 15.17
CA CYS A 105 -0.05 9.77 14.66
C CYS A 105 0.73 11.06 14.81
N GLU A 106 1.68 11.11 15.73
CA GLU A 106 2.60 12.24 15.81
C GLU A 106 3.45 12.24 14.53
N ASP A 107 3.27 13.29 13.72
CA ASP A 107 4.17 13.61 12.64
C ASP A 107 5.49 14.06 13.29
N THR A 108 6.45 13.16 13.38
CA THR A 108 7.76 13.46 13.95
C THR A 108 8.73 14.04 12.92
N ASP A 109 8.25 14.30 11.71
CA ASP A 109 9.07 14.84 10.63
C ASP A 109 8.65 16.28 10.29
N ASP A 110 9.56 17.23 10.57
CA ASP A 110 9.38 18.66 10.28
C ASP A 110 9.34 19.01 8.77
N ARG A 111 9.29 18.04 7.87
CA ARG A 111 9.21 18.26 6.43
C ARG A 111 7.77 18.61 6.02
N PRO A 112 7.50 19.76 5.41
CA PRO A 112 6.16 20.34 5.26
C PRO A 112 5.21 19.59 4.31
N ASN A 113 5.64 18.51 3.66
CA ASN A 113 4.81 17.68 2.78
C ASN A 113 5.00 16.17 3.01
N TYR A 114 5.66 15.79 4.10
CA TYR A 114 5.95 14.39 4.39
C TYR A 114 4.85 13.81 5.27
N THR A 115 3.81 13.33 4.65
CA THR A 115 2.68 12.67 5.32
C THR A 115 2.85 11.15 5.43
N TRP A 116 4.08 10.65 5.44
CA TRP A 116 4.34 9.33 5.96
C TRP A 116 4.20 9.39 7.48
N THR A 117 2.96 9.48 7.91
CA THR A 117 2.67 9.29 9.31
C THR A 117 3.21 7.92 9.68
N VAL A 118 4.29 7.88 10.46
CA VAL A 118 4.85 6.63 10.99
C VAL A 118 3.89 6.13 12.06
N CYS A 119 2.66 5.86 11.64
CA CYS A 119 1.74 5.06 12.42
C CYS A 119 2.39 3.70 12.57
N ASN A 120 2.35 3.15 13.78
CA ASN A 120 2.90 1.83 14.02
C ASN A 120 2.22 0.82 13.08
N SER A 121 2.95 0.39 12.06
CA SER A 121 2.49 -0.73 11.24
C SER A 121 2.41 -1.97 12.13
N ILE A 122 1.36 -2.73 11.94
CA ILE A 122 1.11 -3.96 12.68
C ILE A 122 1.52 -5.19 11.86
N PRO A 123 1.99 -6.27 12.50
CA PRO A 123 2.23 -7.52 11.79
C PRO A 123 0.91 -8.08 11.28
N ILE A 124 0.92 -8.56 10.03
CA ILE A 124 -0.22 -9.24 9.43
C ILE A 124 0.22 -10.61 8.91
N THR A 125 -0.75 -11.50 8.72
CA THR A 125 -0.55 -12.77 8.02
C THR A 125 -1.46 -12.86 6.82
N PHE A 126 -0.98 -13.55 5.79
CA PHE A 126 -1.79 -13.86 4.62
C PHE A 126 -2.39 -15.25 4.79
N LYS A 127 -3.70 -15.39 4.58
CA LYS A 127 -4.48 -16.62 4.84
C LYS A 127 -3.93 -17.88 4.16
N ASN A 128 -3.20 -17.73 3.07
CA ASN A 128 -2.70 -18.84 2.26
C ASN A 128 -1.21 -19.13 2.48
N THR A 129 -0.58 -18.53 3.48
CA THR A 129 0.80 -18.80 3.84
C THR A 129 0.85 -19.56 5.16
N SER A 130 1.56 -20.69 5.19
CA SER A 130 1.72 -21.52 6.39
C SER A 130 2.76 -20.97 7.37
N GLU A 131 3.45 -19.90 7.02
CA GLU A 131 4.55 -19.33 7.80
C GLU A 131 4.50 -17.81 7.81
N HIS A 132 5.02 -17.21 8.88
CA HIS A 132 5.22 -15.76 8.97
C HIS A 132 6.26 -15.34 7.93
N CYS A 133 5.83 -14.79 6.83
CA CYS A 133 6.73 -14.29 5.80
C CYS A 133 7.25 -12.92 6.19
N PHE A 134 8.42 -12.87 6.82
CA PHE A 134 9.24 -11.67 6.81
C PHE A 134 10.08 -11.70 5.54
N GLY A 135 9.75 -10.87 4.56
CA GLY A 135 10.54 -10.75 3.34
C GLY A 135 9.73 -10.47 2.07
N LEU A 136 10.45 -10.40 0.97
CA LEU A 136 9.88 -10.21 -0.36
C LEU A 136 8.99 -11.40 -0.72
N LEU A 137 7.72 -11.14 -0.97
CA LEU A 137 6.82 -12.14 -1.54
C LEU A 137 6.91 -12.08 -3.07
N ASP A 138 7.30 -13.19 -3.69
CA ASP A 138 7.23 -13.30 -5.15
C ASP A 138 5.76 -13.36 -5.58
N SER A 139 5.35 -12.49 -6.50
CA SER A 139 4.00 -12.43 -7.05
C SER A 139 3.49 -13.76 -7.63
N LYS A 140 4.39 -14.69 -7.96
CA LYS A 140 4.05 -16.04 -8.40
C LYS A 140 3.46 -16.94 -7.32
N LEU A 141 3.65 -16.60 -6.05
CA LEU A 141 3.12 -17.39 -4.92
C LEU A 141 1.66 -17.04 -4.59
N MET A 142 1.06 -16.15 -5.35
CA MET A 142 -0.20 -15.53 -4.99
C MET A 142 -1.24 -15.56 -6.13
N PRO A 143 -1.74 -16.73 -6.53
CA PRO A 143 -2.57 -16.83 -7.73
C PRO A 143 -4.01 -16.36 -7.60
N ASN A 144 -4.61 -16.21 -6.43
CA ASN A 144 -6.06 -16.00 -6.33
C ASN A 144 -6.49 -15.19 -5.10
N GLY A 145 -6.11 -13.94 -5.04
CA GLY A 145 -6.66 -13.00 -4.05
C GLY A 145 -6.24 -13.30 -2.60
N TYR A 146 -5.62 -12.32 -1.99
CA TYR A 146 -5.13 -12.39 -0.62
C TYR A 146 -6.18 -11.92 0.35
N THR A 147 -6.32 -12.62 1.46
CA THR A 147 -6.97 -12.08 2.64
C THR A 147 -5.91 -11.85 3.69
N ALA A 148 -5.66 -10.58 4.04
CA ALA A 148 -4.94 -10.25 5.25
C ALA A 148 -5.92 -10.38 6.42
N GLU A 149 -5.57 -11.15 7.44
CA GLU A 149 -6.29 -11.17 8.70
C GLU A 149 -5.39 -10.52 9.75
N PRO A 150 -5.82 -9.44 10.43
CA PRO A 150 -5.07 -8.91 11.57
C PRO A 150 -5.08 -9.94 12.71
N TYR A 151 -4.00 -9.94 13.49
CA TYR A 151 -3.92 -10.68 14.76
C TYR A 151 -4.73 -9.94 15.83
#